data_fa79cb18e5c913d47fbd8cb24319db66
#
_entry.id   fa79cb18e5c913d47fbd8cb24319db66
#
_cell.length_a   1.000
_cell.length_b   1.000
_cell.length_c   1.000
_cell.angle_alpha   90.00
_cell.angle_beta   90.00
_cell.angle_gamma   90.00
#
_symmetry.space_group_name_H-M   'P 1'
#
loop_
_entity.id
_entity.type
_entity.pdbx_description
1 polymer ?
#
loop_
_entity_poly.entity_id
_entity_poly.type
_entity_poly.pdbx_seq_one_letter_code
_entity_poly.pdbx_strand_id
1 'polypeptide(L)'
;DDWLTPWEPQRPQHLLDPTRDRDAFTSRCHARDRDRQMGVAYGFGLFVGGRFCGEVNINGIVRGAMQTATIGYWIDRAEAGHRYVAEAVAVLFRFAFEELHLHRVEICIVPRNTRSRRVMEVLDIREEGTALRFLEINGTWEDHVRYAITAEEWDERAANFAAQWC
;
A
#
# COMPACT_ATOMS: atom_id res chain seq x y z
N ASP A 1 19.17 -3.50 -4.41
CA ASP A 1 18.40 -2.87 -5.50
C ASP A 1 18.19 -1.38 -5.19
N ASP A 2 18.73 -0.49 -6.03
CA ASP A 2 18.64 0.97 -5.89
C ASP A 2 17.22 1.53 -6.20
N TRP A 3 16.29 0.68 -6.61
CA TRP A 3 14.92 1.06 -6.94
C TRP A 3 13.97 1.00 -5.74
N LEU A 4 13.98 -0.08 -4.96
CA LEU A 4 13.08 -0.31 -3.83
C LEU A 4 13.74 -0.04 -2.48
N THR A 5 14.99 -0.49 -2.30
CA THR A 5 15.72 -0.38 -1.02
C THR A 5 15.68 1.01 -0.37
N PRO A 6 15.73 2.14 -1.10
CA PRO A 6 15.63 3.47 -0.48
C PRO A 6 14.28 3.78 0.18
N TRP A 7 13.27 2.94 -0.05
CA TRP A 7 11.87 3.16 0.35
C TRP A 7 11.33 2.07 1.28
N GLU A 8 12.15 1.07 1.61
CA GLU A 8 11.75 -0.08 2.40
C GLU A 8 12.40 -0.08 3.78
N PRO A 9 11.72 -0.61 4.81
CA PRO A 9 12.36 -0.91 6.08
C PRO A 9 13.53 -1.86 5.91
N GLN A 10 14.57 -1.68 6.70
CA GLN A 10 15.65 -2.68 6.75
C GLN A 10 15.12 -3.96 7.39
N ARG A 11 15.43 -5.09 6.76
CA ARG A 11 15.18 -6.38 7.38
C ARG A 11 16.10 -6.57 8.58
N PRO A 12 15.57 -7.01 9.74
CA PRO A 12 16.40 -7.42 10.84
C PRO A 12 17.40 -8.51 10.42
N GLN A 13 18.68 -8.35 10.76
CA GLN A 13 19.76 -9.25 10.31
C GLN A 13 19.59 -10.70 10.78
N HIS A 14 18.86 -10.92 11.88
CA HIS A 14 18.58 -12.25 12.41
C HIS A 14 17.47 -13.02 11.67
N LEU A 15 16.74 -12.35 10.75
CA LEU A 15 15.69 -12.98 9.96
C LEU A 15 16.21 -13.44 8.61
N LEU A 16 15.88 -14.69 8.24
CA LEU A 16 16.19 -15.25 6.94
C LEU A 16 15.53 -14.45 5.81
N ASP A 17 16.24 -14.35 4.69
CA ASP A 17 15.75 -13.62 3.52
C ASP A 17 14.78 -14.48 2.69
N PRO A 18 13.46 -14.17 2.66
CA PRO A 18 12.50 -14.93 1.88
C PRO A 18 12.71 -14.84 0.37
N THR A 19 13.61 -13.97 -0.11
CA THR A 19 14.01 -13.95 -1.53
C THR A 19 15.09 -14.97 -1.85
N ARG A 20 15.76 -15.51 -0.82
CA ARG A 20 16.89 -16.44 -0.93
C ARG A 20 16.66 -17.75 -0.17
N ASP A 21 15.68 -17.78 0.72
CA ASP A 21 15.36 -18.93 1.57
C ASP A 21 13.90 -19.33 1.36
N ARG A 22 13.69 -20.58 0.92
CA ARG A 22 12.37 -21.12 0.58
C ARG A 22 11.47 -21.27 1.80
N ASP A 23 12.02 -21.66 2.94
CA ASP A 23 11.25 -21.88 4.17
C ASP A 23 10.82 -20.54 4.76
N ALA A 24 11.70 -19.52 4.70
CA ALA A 24 11.35 -18.16 5.05
C ALA A 24 10.25 -17.59 4.12
N PHE A 25 10.32 -17.88 2.82
CA PHE A 25 9.27 -17.49 1.87
C PHE A 25 7.94 -18.18 2.19
N THR A 26 7.96 -19.50 2.43
CA THR A 26 6.76 -20.27 2.79
C THR A 26 6.15 -19.75 4.10
N SER A 27 6.98 -19.48 5.10
CA SER A 27 6.55 -18.92 6.39
C SER A 27 5.89 -17.55 6.21
N ARG A 28 6.43 -16.70 5.33
CA ARG A 28 5.83 -15.40 4.96
C ARG A 28 4.46 -15.57 4.29
N CYS A 29 4.32 -16.54 3.38
CA CYS A 29 3.04 -16.83 2.73
C CYS A 29 2.00 -17.28 3.77
N HIS A 30 2.37 -18.19 4.68
CA HIS A 30 1.47 -18.63 5.76
C HIS A 30 1.09 -17.49 6.71
N ALA A 31 2.02 -16.57 7.03
CA ALA A 31 1.71 -15.41 7.85
C ALA A 31 0.67 -14.51 7.16
N ARG A 32 0.87 -14.20 5.89
CA ARG A 32 -0.08 -13.41 5.08
C ARG A 32 -1.47 -14.07 4.98
N ASP A 33 -1.51 -15.39 4.84
CA ASP A 33 -2.79 -16.12 4.80
C ASP A 33 -3.52 -16.06 6.15
N ARG A 34 -2.80 -16.19 7.27
CA ARG A 34 -3.37 -15.97 8.61
C ARG A 34 -3.91 -14.55 8.79
N ASP A 35 -3.14 -13.52 8.37
CA ASP A 35 -3.57 -12.12 8.46
C ASP A 35 -4.84 -11.87 7.67
N ARG A 36 -4.94 -12.46 6.48
CA ARG A 36 -6.15 -12.42 5.65
C ARG A 36 -7.33 -13.12 6.32
N GLN A 37 -7.13 -14.32 6.89
CA GLN A 37 -8.17 -15.06 7.59
C GLN A 37 -8.68 -14.33 8.85
N MET A 38 -7.78 -13.62 9.54
CA MET A 38 -8.12 -12.78 10.69
C MET A 38 -8.72 -11.42 10.30
N GLY A 39 -8.70 -11.06 9.02
CA GLY A 39 -9.20 -9.78 8.53
C GLY A 39 -8.36 -8.58 8.98
N VAL A 40 -7.06 -8.77 9.25
CA VAL A 40 -6.16 -7.69 9.72
C VAL A 40 -5.25 -7.14 8.63
N ALA A 41 -5.07 -7.87 7.53
CA ALA A 41 -4.35 -7.41 6.35
C ALA A 41 -4.72 -8.22 5.09
N TYR A 42 -4.58 -7.61 3.92
CA TYR A 42 -4.79 -8.24 2.61
C TYR A 42 -3.69 -7.82 1.66
N GLY A 43 -3.06 -8.80 0.98
CA GLY A 43 -2.03 -8.54 -0.02
C GLY A 43 -2.43 -9.05 -1.40
N PHE A 44 -2.17 -8.25 -2.42
CA PHE A 44 -2.50 -8.56 -3.82
C PHE A 44 -1.28 -8.38 -4.70
N GLY A 45 -1.07 -9.32 -5.64
CA GLY A 45 -0.05 -9.20 -6.67
C GLY A 45 -0.52 -8.34 -7.84
N LEU A 46 0.38 -7.53 -8.37
CA LEU A 46 0.19 -6.81 -9.63
C LEU A 46 0.76 -7.64 -10.78
N PHE A 47 -0.04 -7.84 -11.81
CA PHE A 47 0.34 -8.60 -12.99
C PHE A 47 0.10 -7.79 -14.26
N VAL A 48 1.12 -7.68 -15.10
CA VAL A 48 1.03 -7.06 -16.43
C VAL A 48 1.38 -8.11 -17.47
N GLY A 49 0.46 -8.37 -18.40
CA GLY A 49 0.63 -9.43 -19.40
C GLY A 49 0.88 -10.83 -18.81
N GLY A 50 0.30 -11.13 -17.63
CA GLY A 50 0.49 -12.38 -16.92
C GLY A 50 1.81 -12.47 -16.10
N ARG A 51 2.66 -11.45 -16.16
CA ARG A 51 3.92 -11.40 -15.41
C ARG A 51 3.72 -10.62 -14.10
N PHE A 52 4.13 -11.21 -12.98
CA PHE A 52 4.15 -10.53 -11.68
C PHE A 52 5.14 -9.35 -11.71
N CYS A 53 4.70 -8.18 -11.32
CA CYS A 53 5.48 -6.96 -11.38
C CYS A 53 5.38 -6.06 -10.14
N GLY A 54 4.63 -6.45 -9.13
CA GLY A 54 4.48 -5.63 -7.93
C GLY A 54 3.45 -6.15 -6.95
N GLU A 55 3.27 -5.42 -5.87
CA GLU A 55 2.23 -5.71 -4.88
C GLU A 55 1.51 -4.43 -4.45
N VAL A 56 0.25 -4.58 -4.08
CA VAL A 56 -0.54 -3.58 -3.39
C VAL A 56 -1.21 -4.24 -2.18
N ASN A 57 -1.13 -3.63 -1.02
CA ASN A 57 -1.51 -4.26 0.24
C ASN A 57 -2.36 -3.32 1.09
N ILE A 58 -3.39 -3.87 1.75
CA ILE A 58 -4.07 -3.22 2.87
C ILE A 58 -3.50 -3.83 4.15
N ASN A 59 -2.97 -3.00 5.03
CA ASN A 59 -2.30 -3.41 6.26
C ASN A 59 -2.90 -2.70 7.48
N GLY A 60 -2.71 -3.30 8.66
CA GLY A 60 -3.04 -2.67 9.91
C GLY A 60 -4.53 -2.30 10.02
N ILE A 61 -5.42 -3.21 9.62
CA ILE A 61 -6.86 -2.98 9.75
C ILE A 61 -7.21 -2.91 11.22
N VAL A 62 -7.65 -1.74 11.66
CA VAL A 62 -8.14 -1.48 13.01
C VAL A 62 -9.64 -1.27 12.98
N ARG A 63 -10.38 -2.06 13.73
CA ARG A 63 -11.84 -1.99 13.86
C ARG A 63 -12.25 -1.10 15.05
N GLY A 64 -13.49 -1.19 15.47
CA GLY A 64 -14.05 -0.38 16.55
C GLY A 64 -14.27 1.07 16.11
N ALA A 65 -13.86 2.03 16.92
CA ALA A 65 -14.08 3.45 16.65
C ALA A 65 -13.22 4.01 15.51
N MET A 66 -12.12 3.34 15.14
CA MET A 66 -11.23 3.82 14.09
C MET A 66 -11.66 3.40 12.69
N GLN A 67 -12.06 2.15 12.48
CA GLN A 67 -12.43 1.59 11.17
C GLN A 67 -11.46 2.00 10.05
N THR A 68 -10.15 1.83 10.29
CA THR A 68 -9.09 2.33 9.42
C THR A 68 -8.13 1.25 8.97
N ALA A 69 -7.40 1.53 7.88
CA ALA A 69 -6.27 0.75 7.41
C ALA A 69 -5.27 1.64 6.67
N THR A 70 -4.09 1.09 6.40
CA THR A 70 -3.08 1.72 5.53
C THR A 70 -2.90 0.94 4.23
N ILE A 71 -2.67 1.63 3.12
CA ILE A 71 -2.27 1.02 1.85
C ILE A 71 -0.77 1.24 1.64
N GLY A 72 -0.07 0.15 1.30
CA GLY A 72 1.30 0.16 0.82
C GLY A 72 1.40 -0.52 -0.55
N TYR A 73 2.37 -0.12 -1.36
CA TYR A 73 2.56 -0.67 -2.70
C TYR A 73 4.00 -0.55 -3.17
N TRP A 74 4.36 -1.41 -4.11
CA TRP A 74 5.56 -1.30 -4.90
C TRP A 74 5.33 -1.86 -6.31
N ILE A 75 6.15 -1.45 -7.26
CA ILE A 75 6.12 -1.95 -8.64
C ILE A 75 7.54 -2.10 -9.17
N ASP A 76 7.77 -3.07 -10.04
CA ASP A 76 9.01 -3.24 -10.78
C ASP A 76 9.35 -1.96 -11.57
N ARG A 77 10.62 -1.60 -11.61
CA ARG A 77 11.15 -0.45 -12.34
C ARG A 77 10.74 -0.44 -13.81
N ALA A 78 10.70 -1.62 -14.44
CA ALA A 78 10.32 -1.77 -15.84
C ALA A 78 8.86 -1.40 -16.13
N GLU A 79 7.98 -1.54 -15.12
CA GLU A 79 6.54 -1.27 -15.24
C GLU A 79 6.13 0.06 -14.61
N ALA A 80 7.09 0.83 -14.10
CA ALA A 80 6.80 2.13 -13.51
C ALA A 80 6.38 3.17 -14.58
N GLY A 81 5.54 4.12 -14.18
CA GLY A 81 5.09 5.22 -15.06
C GLY A 81 3.86 4.92 -15.91
N HIS A 82 3.34 3.70 -15.93
CA HIS A 82 2.17 3.28 -16.71
C HIS A 82 0.83 3.43 -15.95
N ARG A 83 0.82 4.07 -14.80
CA ARG A 83 -0.35 4.25 -13.91
C ARG A 83 -0.92 2.97 -13.28
N TYR A 84 -0.30 1.81 -13.47
CA TYR A 84 -0.76 0.54 -12.89
C TYR A 84 -0.93 0.60 -11.36
N VAL A 85 -0.05 1.31 -10.66
CA VAL A 85 -0.18 1.49 -9.21
C VAL A 85 -1.41 2.35 -8.87
N ALA A 86 -1.69 3.41 -9.64
CA ALA A 86 -2.87 4.23 -9.41
C ALA A 86 -4.17 3.44 -9.61
N GLU A 87 -4.23 2.66 -10.68
CA GLU A 87 -5.35 1.74 -10.95
C GLU A 87 -5.52 0.73 -9.81
N ALA A 88 -4.45 0.07 -9.39
CA ALA A 88 -4.48 -0.91 -8.30
C ALA A 88 -4.92 -0.28 -6.96
N VAL A 89 -4.45 0.93 -6.64
CA VAL A 89 -4.87 1.65 -5.42
C VAL A 89 -6.36 2.04 -5.50
N ALA A 90 -6.85 2.47 -6.67
CA ALA A 90 -8.27 2.76 -6.88
C ALA A 90 -9.15 1.52 -6.65
N VAL A 91 -8.75 0.35 -7.16
CA VAL A 91 -9.42 -0.93 -6.89
C VAL A 91 -9.37 -1.29 -5.41
N LEU A 92 -8.25 -1.01 -4.73
CA LEU A 92 -8.14 -1.25 -3.28
C LEU A 92 -9.03 -0.32 -2.45
N PHE A 93 -9.24 0.92 -2.85
CA PHE A 93 -10.20 1.80 -2.19
C PHE A 93 -11.60 1.19 -2.27
N ARG A 94 -12.02 0.73 -3.45
CA ARG A 94 -13.31 0.05 -3.60
C ARG A 94 -13.42 -1.16 -2.66
N PHE A 95 -12.42 -2.02 -2.63
CA PHE A 95 -12.40 -3.18 -1.73
C PHE A 95 -12.45 -2.76 -0.26
N ALA A 96 -11.71 -1.72 0.14
CA ALA A 96 -11.67 -1.23 1.51
C ALA A 96 -13.01 -0.68 1.99
N PHE A 97 -13.72 0.09 1.14
CA PHE A 97 -14.97 0.72 1.53
C PHE A 97 -16.19 -0.19 1.30
N GLU A 98 -16.26 -0.87 0.16
CA GLU A 98 -17.46 -1.65 -0.21
C GLU A 98 -17.45 -3.07 0.39
N GLU A 99 -16.28 -3.72 0.51
CA GLU A 99 -16.21 -5.10 1.01
C GLU A 99 -15.76 -5.15 2.49
N LEU A 100 -14.77 -4.35 2.87
CA LEU A 100 -14.28 -4.34 4.24
C LEU A 100 -15.03 -3.35 5.14
N HIS A 101 -15.86 -2.47 4.59
CA HIS A 101 -16.64 -1.45 5.31
C HIS A 101 -15.77 -0.63 6.26
N LEU A 102 -14.59 -0.21 5.79
CA LEU A 102 -13.73 0.71 6.52
C LEU A 102 -14.27 2.13 6.37
N HIS A 103 -14.01 2.97 7.37
CA HIS A 103 -14.36 4.39 7.31
C HIS A 103 -13.22 5.23 6.73
N ARG A 104 -11.97 4.76 6.87
CA ARG A 104 -10.80 5.55 6.52
C ARG A 104 -9.67 4.68 5.96
N VAL A 105 -9.04 5.16 4.89
CA VAL A 105 -7.82 4.56 4.33
C VAL A 105 -6.73 5.61 4.26
N GLU A 106 -5.55 5.25 4.76
CA GLU A 106 -4.37 6.13 4.79
C GLU A 106 -3.26 5.61 3.88
N ILE A 107 -2.48 6.53 3.33
CA ILE A 107 -1.24 6.24 2.61
C ILE A 107 -0.17 7.20 3.11
N CYS A 108 0.92 6.66 3.64
CA CYS A 108 2.01 7.44 4.21
C CYS A 108 3.24 7.32 3.33
N ILE A 109 3.77 8.44 2.86
CA ILE A 109 4.82 8.48 1.84
C ILE A 109 5.98 9.37 2.32
N VAL A 110 7.20 8.87 2.26
CA VAL A 110 8.41 9.67 2.51
C VAL A 110 8.42 10.89 1.58
N PRO A 111 8.62 12.13 2.07
CA PRO A 111 8.47 13.36 1.27
C PRO A 111 9.30 13.38 -0.02
N ARG A 112 10.51 12.79 0.00
CA ARG A 112 11.41 12.70 -1.15
C ARG A 112 11.00 11.64 -2.18
N ASN A 113 10.02 10.77 -1.89
CA ASN A 113 9.49 9.77 -2.83
C ASN A 113 8.44 10.41 -3.76
N THR A 114 8.92 11.25 -4.67
CA THR A 114 8.08 12.01 -5.61
C THR A 114 7.26 11.10 -6.51
N ARG A 115 7.76 9.90 -6.86
CA ARG A 115 7.02 8.94 -7.70
C ARG A 115 5.78 8.42 -6.98
N SER A 116 5.92 8.04 -5.71
CA SER A 116 4.79 7.57 -4.90
C SER A 116 3.80 8.72 -4.63
N ARG A 117 4.28 9.94 -4.34
CA ARG A 117 3.43 11.13 -4.18
C ARG A 117 2.63 11.44 -5.45
N ARG A 118 3.23 11.23 -6.64
CA ARG A 118 2.53 11.41 -7.91
C ARG A 118 1.31 10.49 -8.06
N VAL A 119 1.31 9.31 -7.46
CA VAL A 119 0.12 8.43 -7.42
C VAL A 119 -1.03 9.11 -6.68
N MET A 120 -0.75 9.75 -5.55
CA MET A 120 -1.76 10.49 -4.78
C MET A 120 -2.31 11.69 -5.53
N GLU A 121 -1.43 12.43 -6.23
CA GLU A 121 -1.85 13.54 -7.09
C GLU A 121 -2.76 13.07 -8.24
N VAL A 122 -2.41 11.96 -8.91
CA VAL A 122 -3.19 11.39 -10.02
C VAL A 122 -4.56 10.89 -9.56
N LEU A 123 -4.64 10.35 -8.34
CA LEU A 123 -5.88 9.90 -7.71
C LEU A 123 -6.62 11.04 -6.98
N ASP A 124 -6.03 12.23 -6.93
CA ASP A 124 -6.57 13.39 -6.22
C ASP A 124 -6.91 13.06 -4.75
N ILE A 125 -5.97 12.43 -4.04
CA ILE A 125 -6.13 12.09 -2.63
C ILE A 125 -5.61 13.22 -1.74
N ARG A 126 -6.43 13.60 -0.78
CA ARG A 126 -6.17 14.70 0.15
C ARG A 126 -4.94 14.46 1.02
N GLU A 127 -4.04 15.45 1.04
CA GLU A 127 -2.93 15.51 1.99
C GLU A 127 -3.41 16.07 3.33
N GLU A 128 -3.02 15.41 4.43
CA GLU A 128 -3.41 15.81 5.79
C GLU A 128 -2.25 16.38 6.63
N GLY A 129 -1.07 16.43 6.05
CA GLY A 129 0.11 16.94 6.71
C GLY A 129 1.22 15.90 6.85
N THR A 130 2.24 16.22 7.65
CA THR A 130 3.45 15.39 7.81
C THR A 130 3.57 14.85 9.22
N ALA A 131 3.70 13.53 9.33
CA ALA A 131 4.07 12.85 10.56
C ALA A 131 5.60 12.79 10.66
N LEU A 132 6.17 13.42 11.70
CA LEU A 132 7.62 13.49 11.89
C LEU A 132 8.18 12.17 12.41
N ARG A 133 9.28 11.69 11.83
CA ARG A 133 10.00 10.46 12.22
C ARG A 133 9.06 9.27 12.41
N PHE A 134 8.17 9.07 11.46
CA PHE A 134 7.02 8.18 11.60
C PHE A 134 7.37 6.71 11.42
N LEU A 135 8.15 6.37 10.38
CA LEU A 135 8.58 5.00 10.09
C LEU A 135 10.08 4.94 9.87
N GLU A 136 10.67 3.80 10.24
CA GLU A 136 12.06 3.51 9.92
C GLU A 136 12.16 2.98 8.49
N ILE A 137 12.82 3.75 7.63
CA ILE A 137 13.08 3.42 6.23
C ILE A 137 14.58 3.32 6.03
N ASN A 138 15.04 2.19 5.53
CA ASN A 138 16.47 1.92 5.29
C ASN A 138 17.39 2.32 6.47
N GLY A 139 16.94 2.02 7.71
CA GLY A 139 17.68 2.29 8.95
C GLY A 139 17.61 3.74 9.47
N THR A 140 16.76 4.57 8.91
CA THR A 140 16.55 5.95 9.35
C THR A 140 15.07 6.22 9.62
N TRP A 141 14.76 6.84 10.77
CA TRP A 141 13.41 7.32 11.06
C TRP A 141 13.07 8.51 10.17
N GLU A 142 12.19 8.30 9.21
CA GLU A 142 11.82 9.30 8.20
C GLU A 142 10.46 9.92 8.46
N ASP A 143 10.33 11.19 8.10
CA ASP A 143 9.05 11.88 8.03
C ASP A 143 8.20 11.28 6.92
N HIS A 144 6.87 11.29 7.11
CA HIS A 144 5.93 10.83 6.09
C HIS A 144 4.81 11.83 5.88
N VAL A 145 4.59 12.19 4.63
CA VAL A 145 3.37 12.88 4.21
C VAL A 145 2.21 11.91 4.30
N ARG A 146 1.16 12.29 5.00
CA ARG A 146 -0.05 11.48 5.19
C ARG A 146 -1.12 11.92 4.20
N TYR A 147 -1.59 10.98 3.44
CA TYR A 147 -2.74 11.10 2.57
C TYR A 147 -3.87 10.24 3.10
N ALA A 148 -5.10 10.69 2.94
CA ALA A 148 -6.24 9.90 3.39
C ALA A 148 -7.47 10.15 2.52
N ILE A 149 -8.33 9.13 2.49
CA ILE A 149 -9.68 9.19 1.95
C ILE A 149 -10.64 8.55 2.97
N THR A 150 -11.82 9.15 3.17
CA THR A 150 -12.87 8.62 4.04
C THR A 150 -13.99 7.96 3.23
N ALA A 151 -14.88 7.23 3.92
CA ALA A 151 -16.03 6.58 3.29
C ALA A 151 -16.96 7.60 2.63
N GLU A 152 -17.15 8.77 3.26
CA GLU A 152 -17.98 9.86 2.70
C GLU A 152 -17.38 10.41 1.41
N GLU A 153 -16.05 10.65 1.40
CA GLU A 153 -15.33 11.08 0.19
C GLU A 153 -15.37 10.00 -0.91
N TRP A 154 -15.34 8.72 -0.52
CA TRP A 154 -15.49 7.60 -1.46
C TRP A 154 -16.90 7.59 -2.08
N ASP A 155 -17.95 7.68 -1.27
CA ASP A 155 -19.34 7.65 -1.75
C ASP A 155 -19.62 8.76 -2.78
N GLU A 156 -19.04 9.95 -2.59
CA GLU A 156 -19.14 11.06 -3.55
C GLU A 156 -18.38 10.80 -4.85
N ARG A 157 -17.34 9.98 -4.84
CA ARG A 157 -16.36 9.82 -5.93
C ARG A 157 -16.36 8.44 -6.59
N ALA A 158 -17.03 7.44 -5.99
CA ALA A 158 -16.97 6.03 -6.42
C ALA A 158 -17.32 5.84 -7.90
N ALA A 159 -18.36 6.51 -8.39
CA ALA A 159 -18.76 6.43 -9.80
C ALA A 159 -17.67 6.96 -10.75
N ASN A 160 -16.98 8.04 -10.38
CA ASN A 160 -15.90 8.62 -11.16
C ASN A 160 -14.65 7.71 -11.13
N PHE A 161 -14.35 7.14 -9.96
CA PHE A 161 -13.25 6.15 -9.84
C PHE A 161 -13.51 4.91 -10.68
N ALA A 162 -14.73 4.37 -10.65
CA ALA A 162 -15.10 3.22 -11.48
C ALA A 162 -14.98 3.53 -12.98
N ALA A 163 -15.42 4.69 -13.42
CA ALA A 163 -15.36 5.09 -14.83
C ALA A 163 -13.92 5.33 -15.32
N GLN A 164 -13.04 5.78 -14.45
CA GLN A 164 -11.66 6.16 -14.81
C GLN A 164 -10.64 5.04 -14.62
N TRP A 165 -10.84 4.15 -13.63
CA TRP A 165 -9.82 3.20 -13.16
C TRP A 165 -10.28 1.73 -13.15
N CYS A 166 -11.53 1.42 -13.34
CA CYS A 166 -12.11 0.08 -13.40
C CYS A 166 -12.89 -0.07 -14.70
#